data_c145bbf3791526431ec2443a520eac4e
#
_entry.id   c145bbf3791526431ec2443a520eac4e
#
_cell.length_a   1.000
_cell.length_b   1.000
_cell.length_c   1.000
_cell.angle_alpha   90.00
_cell.angle_beta   90.00
_cell.angle_gamma   90.00
#
_symmetry.space_group_name_H-M   'P 1'
#
loop_
_entity.id
_entity.type
_entity.pdbx_description
1 polymer ?
#
loop_
_entity_poly.entity_id
_entity_poly.type
_entity_poly.pdbx_seq_one_letter_code
_entity_poly.pdbx_strand_id
1 'polypeptide(L)'
;HTRIIKQYQCDRKVGLAVDEWGTWYDVEPDTNPGFLYQQNTMRDALVAAINLNIFNNHCDTVCMANIAQMVNVLQAMILTEGSKMVLTPTYHVFEMYKGHQGAKQLESYAETTLLNHDDQAVPDLHVSASQQADGSILVTAANLNDTAAIPVTCMLGGAKPTGVTARVLAGAPAAHNTFAAPEQVVPTELNTSLTADGFTATLPPCSVAAFVVNQ
;
A
#
# COMPACT_ATOMS: atom_id res chain seq x y z
N HIS A 1 -2.08 4.49 -20.81
CA HIS A 1 -1.77 5.94 -20.94
C HIS A 1 -0.28 6.21 -21.14
N THR A 2 0.62 5.66 -20.31
CA THR A 2 2.09 5.88 -20.40
C THR A 2 2.66 5.64 -21.81
N ARG A 3 2.26 4.54 -22.48
CA ARG A 3 2.70 4.25 -23.85
C ARG A 3 2.28 5.33 -24.85
N ILE A 4 1.06 5.84 -24.72
CA ILE A 4 0.54 6.91 -25.58
C ILE A 4 1.29 8.20 -25.32
N ILE A 5 1.47 8.58 -24.05
CA ILE A 5 2.23 9.78 -23.68
C ILE A 5 3.65 9.70 -24.27
N LYS A 6 4.36 8.60 -24.06
CA LYS A 6 5.73 8.41 -24.61
C LYS A 6 5.78 8.51 -26.12
N GLN A 7 4.74 8.10 -26.84
CA GLN A 7 4.66 8.19 -28.29
C GLN A 7 4.53 9.63 -28.81
N TYR A 8 3.87 10.52 -28.06
CA TYR A 8 3.54 11.88 -28.48
C TYR A 8 4.35 12.96 -27.76
N GLN A 9 5.20 12.59 -26.81
CA GLN A 9 6.13 13.54 -26.20
C GLN A 9 7.28 13.85 -27.14
N CYS A 10 7.41 15.11 -27.57
CA CYS A 10 8.49 15.55 -28.44
C CYS A 10 9.60 16.24 -27.63
N ASP A 11 9.32 17.36 -27.02
CA ASP A 11 10.34 18.26 -26.44
C ASP A 11 10.18 18.51 -24.94
N ARG A 12 9.14 18.00 -24.32
CA ARG A 12 8.89 18.20 -22.89
C ARG A 12 8.36 16.96 -22.23
N LYS A 13 8.72 16.76 -20.98
CA LYS A 13 8.21 15.70 -20.14
C LYS A 13 6.80 16.07 -19.62
N VAL A 14 5.80 15.27 -19.95
CA VAL A 14 4.43 15.40 -19.42
C VAL A 14 4.19 14.25 -18.46
N GLY A 15 3.83 14.55 -17.22
CA GLY A 15 3.47 13.56 -16.21
C GLY A 15 1.98 13.26 -16.20
N LEU A 16 1.62 12.12 -15.62
CA LEU A 16 0.25 11.73 -15.30
C LEU A 16 -0.10 12.14 -13.88
N ALA A 17 -1.17 12.91 -13.72
CA ALA A 17 -1.85 13.09 -12.45
C ALA A 17 -3.06 12.14 -12.42
N VAL A 18 -3.06 11.19 -11.50
CA VAL A 18 -4.22 10.35 -11.22
C VAL A 18 -5.05 11.08 -10.18
N ASP A 19 -5.96 11.94 -10.66
CA ASP A 19 -6.64 12.92 -9.83
C ASP A 19 -7.58 12.30 -8.81
N GLU A 20 -8.13 11.13 -9.11
CA GLU A 20 -9.06 10.41 -8.27
C GLU A 20 -8.93 8.90 -8.49
N TRP A 21 -8.72 8.15 -7.40
CA TRP A 21 -8.65 6.70 -7.44
C TRP A 21 -9.12 6.09 -6.11
N GLY A 22 -9.44 4.80 -6.14
CA GLY A 22 -9.82 4.01 -4.98
C GLY A 22 -11.01 3.11 -5.25
N THR A 23 -11.77 2.77 -4.21
CA THR A 23 -12.94 1.91 -4.26
C THR A 23 -14.23 2.71 -4.14
N TRP A 24 -15.26 2.27 -4.83
CA TRP A 24 -16.60 2.82 -4.73
C TRP A 24 -17.61 1.68 -4.61
N TYR A 25 -18.14 1.53 -3.41
CA TYR A 25 -19.17 0.54 -3.11
C TYR A 25 -20.51 1.24 -2.83
N ASP A 26 -21.55 0.45 -2.63
CA ASP A 26 -22.82 0.97 -2.14
C ASP A 26 -22.61 1.65 -0.77
N VAL A 27 -23.39 2.69 -0.51
CA VAL A 27 -23.36 3.39 0.78
C VAL A 27 -23.81 2.47 1.90
N GLU A 28 -23.26 2.69 3.10
CA GLU A 28 -23.68 1.91 4.25
C GLU A 28 -25.18 2.10 4.54
N PRO A 29 -25.90 1.02 4.89
CA PRO A 29 -27.31 1.09 5.27
C PRO A 29 -27.55 2.14 6.37
N ASP A 30 -28.73 2.75 6.33
CA ASP A 30 -29.18 3.75 7.31
C ASP A 30 -28.35 5.06 7.35
N THR A 31 -27.46 5.26 6.38
CA THR A 31 -26.72 6.53 6.20
C THR A 31 -27.36 7.39 5.10
N ASN A 32 -27.02 8.70 5.09
CA ASN A 32 -27.48 9.58 4.01
C ASN A 32 -26.73 9.24 2.72
N PRO A 33 -27.42 8.75 1.66
CA PRO A 33 -26.74 8.31 0.43
C PRO A 33 -26.02 9.43 -0.30
N GLY A 34 -26.40 10.70 -0.09
CA GLY A 34 -25.72 11.84 -0.68
C GLY A 34 -24.31 12.10 -0.12
N PHE A 35 -23.98 11.52 1.04
CA PHE A 35 -22.64 11.64 1.64
C PHE A 35 -21.69 10.52 1.23
N LEU A 36 -22.16 9.53 0.49
CA LEU A 36 -21.35 8.44 -0.08
C LEU A 36 -20.50 7.70 0.98
N TYR A 37 -20.99 7.58 2.21
CA TYR A 37 -20.25 6.88 3.26
C TYR A 37 -20.24 5.38 3.00
N GLN A 38 -19.04 4.80 2.96
CA GLN A 38 -18.81 3.36 2.93
C GLN A 38 -17.79 2.96 4.00
N GLN A 39 -17.91 1.74 4.53
CA GLN A 39 -17.00 1.24 5.55
C GLN A 39 -15.62 0.97 4.96
N ASN A 40 -14.60 1.69 5.43
CA ASN A 40 -13.20 1.43 5.11
C ASN A 40 -12.68 0.26 5.96
N THR A 41 -12.15 -0.78 5.31
CA THR A 41 -11.71 -2.03 5.93
C THR A 41 -10.30 -2.42 5.45
N MET A 42 -9.79 -3.58 5.90
CA MET A 42 -8.52 -4.14 5.37
C MET A 42 -8.56 -4.38 3.86
N ARG A 43 -9.71 -4.72 3.27
CA ARG A 43 -9.91 -4.79 1.82
C ARG A 43 -9.50 -3.49 1.14
N ASP A 44 -9.94 -2.34 1.67
CA ASP A 44 -9.62 -1.02 1.12
C ASP A 44 -8.14 -0.67 1.33
N ALA A 45 -7.55 -1.08 2.45
CA ALA A 45 -6.12 -0.94 2.70
C ALA A 45 -5.27 -1.72 1.69
N LEU A 46 -5.66 -2.95 1.35
CA LEU A 46 -4.98 -3.74 0.31
C LEU A 46 -5.10 -3.08 -1.07
N VAL A 47 -6.28 -2.59 -1.44
CA VAL A 47 -6.47 -1.85 -2.69
C VAL A 47 -5.59 -0.60 -2.72
N ALA A 48 -5.51 0.14 -1.61
CA ALA A 48 -4.62 1.30 -1.52
C ALA A 48 -3.15 0.91 -1.67
N ALA A 49 -2.70 -0.14 -0.98
CA ALA A 49 -1.32 -0.62 -1.05
C ALA A 49 -0.91 -1.07 -2.47
N ILE A 50 -1.77 -1.82 -3.16
CA ILE A 50 -1.52 -2.25 -4.55
C ILE A 50 -1.38 -1.05 -5.47
N ASN A 51 -2.34 -0.11 -5.42
CA ASN A 51 -2.31 1.06 -6.28
C ASN A 51 -1.08 1.92 -6.01
N LEU A 52 -0.71 2.15 -4.74
CA LEU A 52 0.50 2.89 -4.39
C LEU A 52 1.77 2.18 -4.88
N ASN A 53 1.87 0.85 -4.76
CA ASN A 53 2.99 0.09 -5.33
C ASN A 53 3.05 0.24 -6.86
N ILE A 54 1.91 0.21 -7.56
CA ILE A 54 1.84 0.43 -9.01
C ILE A 54 2.31 1.84 -9.35
N PHE A 55 1.82 2.87 -8.64
CA PHE A 55 2.22 4.26 -8.89
C PHE A 55 3.71 4.48 -8.63
N ASN A 56 4.26 3.91 -7.56
CA ASN A 56 5.69 3.95 -7.25
C ASN A 56 6.52 3.33 -8.38
N ASN A 57 6.12 2.14 -8.88
CA ASN A 57 6.82 1.44 -9.95
C ASN A 57 6.68 2.14 -11.31
N HIS A 58 5.76 3.09 -11.44
CA HIS A 58 5.53 3.91 -12.64
C HIS A 58 5.81 5.41 -12.42
N CYS A 59 6.63 5.76 -11.43
CA CYS A 59 6.94 7.14 -11.08
C CYS A 59 7.72 7.91 -12.18
N ASP A 60 8.22 7.22 -13.20
CA ASP A 60 8.74 7.85 -14.42
C ASP A 60 7.67 8.63 -15.21
N THR A 61 6.41 8.30 -15.00
CA THR A 61 5.26 8.89 -15.69
C THR A 61 4.20 9.40 -14.72
N VAL A 62 3.89 8.67 -13.65
CA VAL A 62 2.92 9.09 -12.62
C VAL A 62 3.60 10.06 -11.66
N CYS A 63 3.18 11.32 -11.68
CA CYS A 63 3.75 12.38 -10.83
C CYS A 63 2.87 12.76 -9.64
N MET A 64 1.59 12.37 -9.65
CA MET A 64 0.62 12.62 -8.60
C MET A 64 -0.46 11.55 -8.60
N ALA A 65 -0.94 11.15 -7.42
CA ALA A 65 -2.06 10.24 -7.27
C ALA A 65 -2.85 10.59 -6.00
N ASN A 66 -4.12 10.99 -6.17
CA ASN A 66 -4.98 11.50 -5.10
C ASN A 66 -6.08 10.49 -4.79
N ILE A 67 -6.08 9.96 -3.57
CA ILE A 67 -7.14 9.03 -3.16
C ILE A 67 -8.48 9.78 -2.96
N ALA A 68 -9.57 9.19 -3.32
CA ALA A 68 -10.91 9.69 -3.07
C ALA A 68 -11.59 8.90 -1.93
N GLN A 69 -11.67 9.47 -0.70
CA GLN A 69 -11.28 10.82 -0.31
C GLN A 69 -10.59 10.82 1.06
N MET A 70 -10.31 12.03 1.61
CA MET A 70 -9.57 12.14 2.86
C MET A 70 -10.45 11.91 4.10
N VAL A 71 -11.63 12.52 4.18
CA VAL A 71 -12.48 12.55 5.40
C VAL A 71 -13.92 12.19 5.09
N ASN A 72 -14.48 11.24 5.82
CA ASN A 72 -15.89 10.84 5.89
C ASN A 72 -16.58 10.39 4.59
N VAL A 73 -15.94 10.41 3.45
CA VAL A 73 -16.55 10.11 2.15
C VAL A 73 -15.83 8.95 1.49
N LEU A 74 -16.57 8.03 0.89
CA LEU A 74 -16.06 6.82 0.23
C LEU A 74 -15.12 6.03 1.16
N GLN A 75 -13.95 5.64 0.68
CA GLN A 75 -12.92 4.94 1.46
C GLN A 75 -12.06 5.90 2.29
N ALA A 76 -12.68 6.82 3.01
CA ALA A 76 -11.99 7.87 3.73
C ALA A 76 -10.83 7.37 4.60
N MET A 77 -9.72 8.11 4.57
CA MET A 77 -8.59 7.82 5.45
C MET A 77 -8.89 8.15 6.91
N ILE A 78 -9.72 9.15 7.15
CA ILE A 78 -10.07 9.66 8.48
C ILE A 78 -11.59 9.73 8.60
N LEU A 79 -12.12 9.20 9.71
CA LEU A 79 -13.52 9.38 10.07
C LEU A 79 -13.62 10.35 11.26
N THR A 80 -14.61 11.25 11.21
CA THR A 80 -14.87 12.20 12.28
C THR A 80 -16.36 12.22 12.64
N GLU A 81 -16.66 12.31 13.94
CA GLU A 81 -17.99 12.47 14.49
C GLU A 81 -17.94 13.39 15.72
N GLY A 82 -18.44 14.60 15.62
CA GLY A 82 -18.31 15.61 16.68
C GLY A 82 -16.84 15.87 17.00
N SER A 83 -16.42 15.61 18.24
CA SER A 83 -15.02 15.76 18.69
C SER A 83 -14.17 14.49 18.53
N LYS A 84 -14.74 13.41 18.03
CA LYS A 84 -14.02 12.13 17.85
C LYS A 84 -13.40 12.02 16.47
N MET A 85 -12.28 11.29 16.39
CA MET A 85 -11.58 10.98 15.17
C MET A 85 -11.11 9.51 15.18
N VAL A 86 -11.19 8.86 14.03
CA VAL A 86 -10.71 7.49 13.81
C VAL A 86 -9.84 7.46 12.57
N LEU A 87 -8.67 6.83 12.66
CA LEU A 87 -7.80 6.53 11.53
C LEU A 87 -8.21 5.18 10.95
N THR A 88 -8.49 5.13 9.65
CA THR A 88 -8.92 3.90 8.98
C THR A 88 -7.72 3.04 8.57
N PRO A 89 -7.90 1.76 8.20
CA PRO A 89 -6.82 0.94 7.66
C PRO A 89 -6.11 1.58 6.46
N THR A 90 -6.83 2.28 5.59
CA THR A 90 -6.24 3.02 4.45
C THR A 90 -5.29 4.14 4.91
N TYR A 91 -5.61 4.86 5.99
CA TYR A 91 -4.69 5.87 6.55
C TYR A 91 -3.33 5.25 6.93
N HIS A 92 -3.35 4.09 7.58
CA HIS A 92 -2.13 3.43 8.01
C HIS A 92 -1.26 2.99 6.83
N VAL A 93 -1.86 2.60 5.70
CA VAL A 93 -1.11 2.33 4.47
C VAL A 93 -0.39 3.58 4.00
N PHE A 94 -1.07 4.73 3.91
CA PHE A 94 -0.43 5.98 3.50
C PHE A 94 0.69 6.39 4.46
N GLU A 95 0.49 6.23 5.76
CA GLU A 95 1.52 6.50 6.78
C GLU A 95 2.75 5.61 6.60
N MET A 96 2.57 4.31 6.34
CA MET A 96 3.65 3.37 6.09
C MET A 96 4.38 3.62 4.77
N TYR A 97 3.69 4.14 3.76
CA TYR A 97 4.22 4.40 2.40
C TYR A 97 4.82 5.79 2.22
N LYS A 98 4.61 6.73 3.15
CA LYS A 98 5.06 8.13 3.02
C LYS A 98 6.55 8.30 2.71
N GLY A 99 7.38 7.33 3.12
CA GLY A 99 8.81 7.35 2.84
C GLY A 99 9.17 7.20 1.36
N HIS A 100 8.26 6.76 0.49
CA HIS A 100 8.49 6.74 -0.95
C HIS A 100 8.45 8.15 -1.58
N GLN A 101 7.84 9.12 -0.92
CA GLN A 101 7.76 10.50 -1.43
C GLN A 101 9.15 11.16 -1.44
N GLY A 102 9.56 11.67 -2.62
CA GLY A 102 10.85 12.30 -2.80
C GLY A 102 12.06 11.34 -2.78
N ALA A 103 11.83 10.04 -2.60
CA ALA A 103 12.86 9.01 -2.64
C ALA A 103 13.18 8.61 -4.09
N LYS A 104 14.31 7.93 -4.28
CA LYS A 104 14.71 7.37 -5.57
C LYS A 104 14.10 5.98 -5.73
N GLN A 105 13.25 5.78 -6.72
CA GLN A 105 12.69 4.46 -7.03
C GLN A 105 13.80 3.45 -7.32
N LEU A 106 13.65 2.26 -6.77
CA LEU A 106 14.45 1.08 -7.07
C LEU A 106 13.61 0.08 -7.87
N GLU A 107 14.20 -0.51 -8.89
CA GLU A 107 13.54 -1.59 -9.62
C GLU A 107 13.27 -2.75 -8.67
N SER A 108 12.04 -3.23 -8.66
CA SER A 108 11.59 -4.31 -7.78
C SER A 108 10.81 -5.36 -8.57
N TYR A 109 11.07 -6.62 -8.28
CA TYR A 109 10.39 -7.76 -8.88
C TYR A 109 10.02 -8.76 -7.78
N ALA A 110 8.84 -9.34 -7.87
CA ALA A 110 8.39 -10.42 -6.98
C ALA A 110 8.06 -11.66 -7.82
N GLU A 111 8.68 -12.78 -7.47
CA GLU A 111 8.26 -14.09 -7.93
C GLU A 111 7.24 -14.62 -6.93
N THR A 112 6.02 -14.85 -7.38
CA THR A 112 4.88 -15.15 -6.51
C THR A 112 3.82 -15.97 -7.24
N THR A 113 2.91 -16.56 -6.50
CA THR A 113 1.75 -17.27 -7.05
C THR A 113 0.66 -16.30 -7.49
N LEU A 114 -0.35 -16.82 -8.17
CA LEU A 114 -1.49 -16.05 -8.64
C LEU A 114 -2.74 -16.42 -7.84
N LEU A 115 -3.49 -15.41 -7.43
CA LEU A 115 -4.86 -15.56 -6.98
C LEU A 115 -5.77 -15.54 -8.19
N ASN A 116 -6.57 -16.58 -8.34
CA ASN A 116 -7.49 -16.72 -9.46
C ASN A 116 -8.93 -16.53 -8.96
N HIS A 117 -9.70 -15.72 -9.67
CA HIS A 117 -11.12 -15.55 -9.46
C HIS A 117 -11.80 -15.42 -10.82
N ASP A 118 -12.66 -16.36 -11.15
CA ASP A 118 -13.25 -16.54 -12.47
C ASP A 118 -12.16 -16.59 -13.57
N ASP A 119 -12.20 -15.67 -14.52
CA ASP A 119 -11.23 -15.51 -15.61
C ASP A 119 -10.12 -14.49 -15.31
N GLN A 120 -10.08 -13.96 -14.08
CA GLN A 120 -9.09 -12.99 -13.62
C GLN A 120 -8.00 -13.67 -12.80
N ALA A 121 -6.78 -13.21 -12.97
CA ALA A 121 -5.63 -13.65 -12.16
C ALA A 121 -4.79 -12.44 -11.76
N VAL A 122 -4.46 -12.35 -10.47
CA VAL A 122 -3.60 -11.29 -9.92
C VAL A 122 -2.48 -11.90 -9.09
N PRO A 123 -1.26 -11.33 -9.09
CA PRO A 123 -0.22 -11.76 -8.16
C PRO A 123 -0.71 -11.66 -6.71
N ASP A 124 -0.43 -12.65 -5.88
CA ASP A 124 -0.81 -12.62 -4.47
C ASP A 124 0.12 -11.75 -3.61
N LEU A 125 1.30 -11.40 -4.15
CA LEU A 125 2.25 -10.47 -3.54
C LEU A 125 2.54 -9.29 -4.48
N HIS A 126 2.31 -8.06 -3.99
CA HIS A 126 2.67 -6.83 -4.67
C HIS A 126 3.75 -6.08 -3.92
N VAL A 127 4.75 -5.53 -4.62
CA VAL A 127 5.90 -4.85 -4.01
C VAL A 127 6.26 -3.54 -4.71
N SER A 128 6.87 -2.62 -3.96
CA SER A 128 7.65 -1.51 -4.51
C SER A 128 8.83 -1.19 -3.58
N ALA A 129 9.87 -0.55 -4.11
CA ALA A 129 11.05 -0.19 -3.33
C ALA A 129 11.59 1.18 -3.73
N SER A 130 12.17 1.88 -2.74
CA SER A 130 12.86 3.16 -2.98
C SER A 130 14.01 3.37 -2.00
N GLN A 131 15.03 4.12 -2.43
CA GLN A 131 16.12 4.58 -1.59
C GLN A 131 15.83 5.97 -1.07
N GLN A 132 15.92 6.12 0.24
CA GLN A 132 15.74 7.37 0.97
C GLN A 132 16.98 8.27 0.83
N ALA A 133 16.83 9.52 1.19
CA ALA A 133 17.93 10.50 1.16
C ALA A 133 19.10 10.14 2.12
N ASP A 134 18.81 9.43 3.21
CA ASP A 134 19.81 8.95 4.17
C ASP A 134 20.51 7.64 3.73
N GLY A 135 20.14 7.10 2.57
CA GLY A 135 20.68 5.86 2.02
C GLY A 135 19.91 4.61 2.42
N SER A 136 19.01 4.66 3.40
CA SER A 136 18.14 3.53 3.74
C SER A 136 17.22 3.14 2.58
N ILE A 137 16.77 1.88 2.56
CA ILE A 137 15.83 1.39 1.55
C ILE A 137 14.50 1.12 2.22
N LEU A 138 13.43 1.71 1.68
CA LEU A 138 12.06 1.35 2.02
C LEU A 138 11.55 0.34 0.99
N VAL A 139 11.13 -0.83 1.48
CA VAL A 139 10.43 -1.85 0.69
C VAL A 139 9.02 -1.97 1.25
N THR A 140 8.03 -1.84 0.37
CA THR A 140 6.62 -2.07 0.73
C THR A 140 6.07 -3.28 0.03
N ALA A 141 5.28 -4.08 0.74
CA ALA A 141 4.71 -5.33 0.24
C ALA A 141 3.26 -5.49 0.70
N ALA A 142 2.42 -6.05 -0.17
CA ALA A 142 1.04 -6.39 0.15
C ALA A 142 0.79 -7.86 -0.16
N ASN A 143 0.38 -8.64 0.86
CA ASN A 143 -0.10 -10.00 0.72
C ASN A 143 -1.62 -9.96 0.51
N LEU A 144 -2.08 -10.30 -0.68
CA LEU A 144 -3.50 -10.32 -1.05
C LEU A 144 -4.22 -11.62 -0.67
N ASN A 145 -3.46 -12.66 -0.34
CA ASN A 145 -4.06 -13.92 0.08
C ASN A 145 -4.76 -13.74 1.42
N ASP A 146 -6.04 -14.03 1.49
CA ASP A 146 -6.87 -13.84 2.69
C ASP A 146 -6.77 -14.99 3.70
N THR A 147 -6.15 -16.10 3.30
CA THR A 147 -6.06 -17.33 4.11
C THR A 147 -4.63 -17.80 4.36
N ALA A 148 -3.70 -17.49 3.45
CA ALA A 148 -2.33 -17.98 3.52
C ALA A 148 -1.32 -16.87 3.86
N ALA A 149 -0.43 -17.15 4.81
CA ALA A 149 0.76 -16.37 5.03
C ALA A 149 1.78 -16.62 3.91
N ILE A 150 2.50 -15.58 3.48
CA ILE A 150 3.53 -15.68 2.45
C ILE A 150 4.91 -15.49 3.08
N PRO A 151 5.76 -16.53 3.06
CA PRO A 151 7.17 -16.36 3.38
C PRO A 151 7.86 -15.59 2.24
N VAL A 152 8.55 -14.51 2.58
CA VAL A 152 9.28 -13.69 1.63
C VAL A 152 10.78 -13.74 1.90
N THR A 153 11.56 -13.82 0.83
CA THR A 153 13.01 -13.61 0.84
C THR A 153 13.28 -12.40 -0.06
N CYS A 154 13.67 -11.29 0.54
CA CYS A 154 14.07 -10.10 -0.20
C CYS A 154 15.58 -10.13 -0.43
N MET A 155 16.00 -10.02 -1.68
CA MET A 155 17.41 -9.88 -2.07
C MET A 155 17.66 -8.48 -2.60
N LEU A 156 18.66 -7.80 -2.06
CA LEU A 156 19.03 -6.44 -2.43
C LEU A 156 20.22 -6.52 -3.40
N GLY A 157 19.96 -6.23 -4.67
CA GLY A 157 21.00 -6.28 -5.70
C GLY A 157 22.12 -5.25 -5.46
N GLY A 158 23.24 -5.70 -4.92
CA GLY A 158 24.44 -4.86 -4.71
C GLY A 158 24.49 -4.10 -3.38
N ALA A 159 23.44 -4.13 -2.55
CA ALA A 159 23.44 -3.55 -1.21
C ALA A 159 23.77 -4.62 -0.15
N LYS A 160 24.43 -4.21 0.93
CA LYS A 160 24.68 -5.07 2.09
C LYS A 160 23.91 -4.53 3.29
N PRO A 161 22.81 -5.16 3.69
CA PRO A 161 22.02 -4.69 4.80
C PRO A 161 22.78 -4.85 6.13
N THR A 162 22.74 -3.81 6.95
CA THR A 162 23.27 -3.82 8.33
C THR A 162 22.16 -3.96 9.38
N GLY A 163 20.92 -3.68 9.00
CA GLY A 163 19.75 -3.82 9.85
C GLY A 163 18.46 -3.76 9.03
N VAL A 164 17.41 -4.35 9.57
CA VAL A 164 16.06 -4.26 9.01
C VAL A 164 15.05 -4.11 10.15
N THR A 165 14.14 -3.17 10.00
CA THR A 165 12.94 -3.04 10.84
C THR A 165 11.72 -3.12 9.97
N ALA A 166 10.64 -3.69 10.49
CA ALA A 166 9.42 -3.84 9.71
C ALA A 166 8.17 -3.60 10.56
N ARG A 167 7.17 -3.01 9.90
CA ARG A 167 5.81 -2.89 10.44
C ARG A 167 4.83 -3.58 9.50
N VAL A 168 3.78 -4.14 10.07
CA VAL A 168 2.71 -4.82 9.31
C VAL A 168 1.34 -4.35 9.80
N LEU A 169 0.48 -4.05 8.85
CA LEU A 169 -0.96 -3.88 9.04
C LEU A 169 -1.62 -5.16 8.55
N ALA A 170 -2.37 -5.87 9.41
CA ALA A 170 -3.01 -7.13 9.05
C ALA A 170 -4.36 -7.28 9.75
N GLY A 171 -5.26 -8.02 9.12
CA GLY A 171 -6.58 -8.32 9.66
C GLY A 171 -7.43 -9.06 8.64
N ALA A 172 -8.56 -9.61 9.09
CA ALA A 172 -9.55 -10.17 8.16
C ALA A 172 -10.00 -9.10 7.14
N PRO A 173 -10.43 -9.46 5.92
CA PRO A 173 -10.79 -8.49 4.88
C PRO A 173 -11.81 -7.42 5.33
N ALA A 174 -12.75 -7.79 6.20
CA ALA A 174 -13.77 -6.88 6.74
C ALA A 174 -13.37 -6.18 8.06
N ALA A 175 -12.16 -6.43 8.58
CA ALA A 175 -11.70 -5.77 9.81
C ALA A 175 -11.52 -4.26 9.59
N HIS A 176 -11.97 -3.47 10.56
CA HIS A 176 -11.97 -2.02 10.47
C HIS A 176 -11.94 -1.35 11.84
N ASN A 177 -11.61 -0.08 11.87
CA ASN A 177 -11.61 0.75 13.06
C ASN A 177 -12.95 1.50 13.21
N THR A 178 -13.46 1.60 14.42
CA THR A 178 -14.69 2.31 14.75
C THR A 178 -14.45 3.33 15.85
N PHE A 179 -15.41 4.24 16.10
CA PHE A 179 -15.34 5.17 17.23
C PHE A 179 -15.36 4.50 18.60
N ALA A 180 -15.85 3.25 18.70
CA ALA A 180 -15.82 2.43 19.92
C ALA A 180 -14.54 1.60 20.03
N ALA A 181 -13.92 1.24 18.91
CA ALA A 181 -12.67 0.44 18.83
C ALA A 181 -11.73 1.04 17.77
N PRO A 182 -11.09 2.22 18.07
CA PRO A 182 -10.36 2.98 17.07
C PRO A 182 -9.00 2.36 16.67
N GLU A 183 -8.52 1.37 17.40
CA GLU A 183 -7.22 0.72 17.23
C GLU A 183 -7.33 -0.79 16.98
N GLN A 184 -8.44 -1.26 16.43
CA GLN A 184 -8.63 -2.67 16.12
C GLN A 184 -7.70 -3.15 14.99
N VAL A 185 -7.44 -2.28 14.02
CA VAL A 185 -6.54 -2.51 12.88
C VAL A 185 -5.51 -1.40 12.85
N VAL A 186 -4.33 -1.67 13.41
CA VAL A 186 -3.21 -0.73 13.49
C VAL A 186 -1.91 -1.44 13.14
N PRO A 187 -0.90 -0.74 12.62
CA PRO A 187 0.39 -1.34 12.32
C PRO A 187 1.10 -1.85 13.58
N THR A 188 1.59 -3.07 13.52
CA THR A 188 2.40 -3.72 14.55
C THR A 188 3.80 -4.04 14.05
N GLU A 189 4.73 -4.40 14.93
CA GLU A 189 6.05 -4.89 14.52
C GLU A 189 5.94 -6.23 13.79
N LEU A 190 6.76 -6.40 12.74
CA LEU A 190 6.90 -7.65 12.01
C LEU A 190 8.30 -8.22 12.23
N ASN A 191 8.39 -9.46 12.65
CA ASN A 191 9.66 -10.14 12.81
C ASN A 191 10.35 -10.32 11.45
N THR A 192 11.64 -9.98 11.42
CA THR A 192 12.50 -10.10 10.26
C THR A 192 13.82 -10.75 10.64
N SER A 193 14.47 -11.39 9.69
CA SER A 193 15.82 -11.93 9.86
C SER A 193 16.71 -11.43 8.73
N LEU A 194 17.86 -10.85 9.10
CA LEU A 194 18.88 -10.47 8.12
C LEU A 194 19.49 -11.71 7.44
N THR A 195 19.79 -11.55 6.16
CA THR A 195 20.62 -12.47 5.39
C THR A 195 21.86 -11.73 4.85
N ALA A 196 22.78 -12.43 4.21
CA ALA A 196 23.99 -11.80 3.65
C ALA A 196 23.66 -10.71 2.61
N ASP A 197 22.57 -10.91 1.84
CA ASP A 197 22.21 -10.08 0.70
C ASP A 197 20.82 -9.43 0.81
N GLY A 198 20.20 -9.51 2.00
CA GLY A 198 18.85 -8.98 2.20
C GLY A 198 18.22 -9.38 3.52
N PHE A 199 16.97 -9.82 3.49
CA PHE A 199 16.23 -10.25 4.67
C PHE A 199 15.15 -11.26 4.34
N THR A 200 14.65 -11.93 5.38
CA THR A 200 13.46 -12.79 5.32
C THR A 200 12.38 -12.30 6.29
N ALA A 201 11.13 -12.53 5.94
CA ALA A 201 9.95 -12.29 6.78
C ALA A 201 8.82 -13.24 6.38
N THR A 202 7.77 -13.32 7.19
CA THR A 202 6.52 -13.98 6.82
C THR A 202 5.39 -12.98 6.91
N LEU A 203 4.79 -12.65 5.79
CA LEU A 203 3.64 -11.74 5.71
C LEU A 203 2.37 -12.50 6.12
N PRO A 204 1.63 -12.05 7.15
CA PRO A 204 0.34 -12.64 7.48
C PRO A 204 -0.64 -12.61 6.30
N PRO A 205 -1.69 -13.41 6.30
CA PRO A 205 -2.79 -13.25 5.35
C PRO A 205 -3.36 -11.83 5.40
N CYS A 206 -3.85 -11.33 4.27
CA CYS A 206 -4.52 -10.04 4.19
C CYS A 206 -3.73 -8.93 4.89
N SER A 207 -2.50 -8.65 4.42
CA SER A 207 -1.59 -7.73 5.10
C SER A 207 -0.82 -6.79 4.18
N VAL A 208 -0.42 -5.66 4.76
CA VAL A 208 0.47 -4.67 4.14
C VAL A 208 1.67 -4.48 5.06
N ALA A 209 2.88 -4.60 4.53
CA ALA A 209 4.11 -4.44 5.29
C ALA A 209 5.01 -3.35 4.71
N ALA A 210 5.77 -2.71 5.58
CA ALA A 210 6.83 -1.77 5.22
C ALA A 210 8.12 -2.18 5.96
N PHE A 211 9.19 -2.34 5.20
CA PHE A 211 10.52 -2.72 5.67
C PHE A 211 11.47 -1.56 5.45
N VAL A 212 12.12 -1.11 6.50
CA VAL A 212 13.22 -0.12 6.42
C VAL A 212 14.53 -0.87 6.60
N VAL A 213 15.34 -0.86 5.54
CA VAL A 213 16.62 -1.57 5.48
C VAL A 213 17.75 -0.55 5.54
N ASN A 214 18.60 -0.67 6.54
CA ASN A 214 19.82 0.12 6.68
C ASN A 214 20.98 -0.56 5.93
N GLN A 215 21.86 0.23 5.35
CA GLN A 215 23.06 -0.22 4.62
C GLN A 215 24.35 0.20 5.30
#